data_55a2f727346b4c31282da1e9f159ab4f
#
_entry.id   55a2f727346b4c31282da1e9f159ab4f
#
_cell.length_a   1.000
_cell.length_b   1.000
_cell.length_c   1.000
_cell.angle_alpha   90.00
_cell.angle_beta   90.00
_cell.angle_gamma   90.00
#
_symmetry.space_group_name_H-M   'P 1'
#
loop_
_entity.id
_entity.type
_entity.pdbx_description
1 polymer ?
#
loop_
_entity_poly.entity_id
_entity_poly.type
_entity_poly.pdbx_seq_one_letter_code
_entity_poly.pdbx_strand_id
1 'polypeptide(L)'
;RSFLEFAGQMDCAQTALYLSACNIPSKEAHGRVVEFLTEPSLTALLQQPDTSKPKDLRNLVFMILMYDTAARCSELLDMKVCDLRLDAKHPIAYLHGKGRKIRTVPLLSKTVQHCKQYLRKFHPSTDCHSEAPLFFTVIHGTQQKMSPDTVAAFFAKYGRMAKSVCPEVPEHIHPHMMRHTRAMHLYQSGMPMVLLSQYLGHSQVETTMIYAHADTEMKRAAIQKADAVRGTKPVPDEIWADNEEMILKLSGLL
;
A
#
# COMPACT_ATOMS: atom_id res chain seq x y z
N ARG A 1 22.07 -12.99 -9.43
CA ARG A 1 22.15 -12.81 -10.89
C ARG A 1 22.76 -11.47 -11.23
N SER A 2 22.21 -10.35 -10.79
CA SER A 2 22.71 -8.99 -11.12
C SER A 2 24.19 -8.78 -10.79
N PHE A 3 24.69 -9.34 -9.68
CA PHE A 3 26.13 -9.29 -9.37
C PHE A 3 26.97 -10.09 -10.38
N LEU A 4 26.52 -11.30 -10.74
CA LEU A 4 27.22 -12.14 -11.72
C LEU A 4 27.15 -11.56 -13.13
N GLU A 5 26.06 -10.89 -13.49
CA GLU A 5 25.93 -10.13 -14.73
C GLU A 5 26.99 -9.01 -14.80
N PHE A 6 27.10 -8.20 -13.74
CA PHE A 6 28.12 -7.18 -13.63
C PHE A 6 29.53 -7.76 -13.68
N ALA A 7 29.79 -8.85 -12.93
CA ALA A 7 31.09 -9.51 -12.94
C ALA A 7 31.45 -10.05 -14.34
N GLY A 8 30.50 -10.65 -15.05
CA GLY A 8 30.68 -11.14 -16.43
C GLY A 8 30.93 -10.04 -17.45
N GLN A 9 30.40 -8.82 -17.22
CA GLN A 9 30.71 -7.64 -18.05
C GLN A 9 32.14 -7.13 -17.83
N MET A 10 32.67 -7.28 -16.62
CA MET A 10 34.01 -6.83 -16.26
C MET A 10 35.11 -7.88 -16.56
N ASP A 11 34.77 -9.17 -16.50
CA ASP A 11 35.68 -10.28 -16.72
C ASP A 11 34.99 -11.44 -17.46
N CYS A 12 35.41 -11.69 -18.68
CA CYS A 12 34.87 -12.78 -19.53
C CYS A 12 34.97 -14.16 -18.89
N ALA A 13 35.94 -14.40 -17.99
CA ALA A 13 36.04 -15.67 -17.27
C ALA A 13 34.83 -15.94 -16.36
N GLN A 14 34.12 -14.88 -15.92
CA GLN A 14 32.93 -14.97 -15.07
C GLN A 14 31.62 -15.15 -15.86
N THR A 15 31.67 -15.00 -17.18
CA THR A 15 30.46 -15.11 -18.04
C THR A 15 29.84 -16.51 -17.97
N ALA A 16 30.65 -17.56 -17.86
CA ALA A 16 30.15 -18.93 -17.71
C ALA A 16 29.36 -19.14 -16.42
N LEU A 17 29.80 -18.51 -15.30
CA LEU A 17 29.07 -18.55 -14.04
C LEU A 17 27.75 -17.78 -14.13
N TYR A 18 27.74 -16.63 -14.80
CA TYR A 18 26.52 -15.87 -15.05
C TYR A 18 25.50 -16.69 -15.85
N LEU A 19 25.92 -17.31 -16.97
CA LEU A 19 25.05 -18.14 -17.80
C LEU A 19 24.50 -19.33 -17.01
N SER A 20 25.35 -20.00 -16.22
CA SER A 20 24.91 -21.08 -15.34
C SER A 20 23.87 -20.60 -14.31
N ALA A 21 24.07 -19.43 -13.72
CA ALA A 21 23.11 -18.83 -12.80
C ALA A 21 21.79 -18.41 -13.48
N CYS A 22 21.81 -18.07 -14.76
CA CYS A 22 20.59 -17.77 -15.54
C CYS A 22 19.74 -19.02 -15.76
N ASN A 23 20.36 -20.19 -15.87
CA ASN A 23 19.66 -21.46 -16.05
C ASN A 23 19.01 -21.99 -14.76
N ILE A 24 19.34 -21.45 -13.60
CA ILE A 24 18.64 -21.80 -12.35
C ILE A 24 17.21 -21.24 -12.43
N PRO A 25 16.16 -22.08 -12.38
CA PRO A 25 14.79 -21.59 -12.44
C PRO A 25 14.54 -20.62 -11.27
N SER A 26 13.86 -19.52 -11.56
CA SER A 26 13.38 -18.63 -10.50
C SER A 26 12.40 -19.42 -9.65
N LYS A 27 12.56 -19.35 -8.30
CA LYS A 27 11.55 -19.89 -7.41
C LYS A 27 10.24 -19.15 -7.71
N GLU A 28 9.24 -19.88 -8.17
CA GLU A 28 7.89 -19.32 -8.29
C GLU A 28 7.45 -18.85 -6.92
N ALA A 29 7.25 -17.57 -6.79
CA ALA A 29 6.64 -17.04 -5.59
C ALA A 29 5.17 -17.46 -5.64
N HIS A 30 4.82 -18.54 -4.94
CA HIS A 30 3.41 -18.82 -4.67
C HIS A 30 2.80 -17.55 -4.10
N GLY A 31 1.67 -17.12 -4.68
CA GLY A 31 1.08 -15.81 -4.42
C GLY A 31 1.00 -15.56 -2.92
N ARG A 32 1.84 -14.66 -2.42
CA ARG A 32 1.75 -14.23 -1.03
C ARG A 32 0.42 -13.51 -0.87
N VAL A 33 -0.38 -13.95 0.10
CA VAL A 33 -1.56 -13.21 0.52
C VAL A 33 -1.09 -11.81 0.92
N VAL A 34 -1.65 -10.80 0.26
CA VAL A 34 -1.34 -9.41 0.59
C VAL A 34 -2.08 -9.06 1.87
N GLU A 35 -1.34 -8.90 2.96
CA GLU A 35 -1.90 -8.43 4.22
C GLU A 35 -2.21 -6.94 4.12
N PHE A 36 -3.43 -6.58 4.50
CA PHE A 36 -3.89 -5.19 4.57
C PHE A 36 -4.82 -4.99 5.76
N LEU A 37 -5.01 -3.74 6.16
CA LEU A 37 -5.91 -3.38 7.26
C LEU A 37 -7.33 -3.19 6.73
N THR A 38 -8.31 -3.75 7.43
CA THR A 38 -9.73 -3.42 7.22
C THR A 38 -9.99 -1.96 7.65
N GLU A 39 -11.10 -1.35 7.23
CA GLU A 39 -11.45 0.01 7.66
C GLU A 39 -11.51 0.16 9.19
N PRO A 40 -12.11 -0.78 9.97
CA PRO A 40 -12.05 -0.74 11.43
C PRO A 40 -10.63 -0.82 11.98
N SER A 41 -9.78 -1.71 11.43
CA SER A 41 -8.40 -1.88 11.85
C SER A 41 -7.56 -0.64 11.58
N LEU A 42 -7.73 -0.01 10.42
CA LEU A 42 -7.07 1.25 10.07
C LEU A 42 -7.50 2.38 11.01
N THR A 43 -8.78 2.50 11.28
CA THR A 43 -9.33 3.50 12.20
C THR A 43 -8.77 3.31 13.61
N ALA A 44 -8.78 2.06 14.11
CA ALA A 44 -8.19 1.73 15.40
C ALA A 44 -6.71 2.12 15.49
N LEU A 45 -5.92 1.88 14.42
CA LEU A 45 -4.52 2.26 14.37
C LEU A 45 -4.31 3.78 14.41
N LEU A 46 -5.06 4.53 13.61
CA LEU A 46 -4.91 5.99 13.50
C LEU A 46 -5.41 6.75 14.76
N GLN A 47 -6.22 6.11 15.58
CA GLN A 47 -6.69 6.68 16.85
C GLN A 47 -5.71 6.51 18.01
N GLN A 48 -4.63 5.74 17.89
CA GLN A 48 -3.71 5.48 18.99
C GLN A 48 -2.79 6.66 19.35
N PRO A 49 -2.29 7.48 18.38
CA PRO A 49 -1.41 8.58 18.72
C PRO A 49 -2.12 9.67 19.54
N ASP A 50 -1.53 10.08 20.65
CA ASP A 50 -1.98 11.20 21.48
C ASP A 50 -1.54 12.53 20.84
N THR A 51 -2.44 13.20 20.15
CA THR A 51 -2.14 14.44 19.40
C THR A 51 -1.74 15.64 20.28
N SER A 52 -1.93 15.55 21.62
CA SER A 52 -1.41 16.55 22.55
C SER A 52 0.14 16.54 22.56
N LYS A 53 0.74 15.38 22.32
CA LYS A 53 2.18 15.18 22.29
C LYS A 53 2.75 15.47 20.89
N PRO A 54 3.78 16.31 20.77
CA PRO A 54 4.37 16.63 19.47
C PRO A 54 4.82 15.41 18.68
N LYS A 55 5.52 14.46 19.30
CA LYS A 55 6.01 13.24 18.64
C LYS A 55 4.86 12.40 18.08
N ASP A 56 3.78 12.26 18.83
CA ASP A 56 2.64 11.43 18.43
C ASP A 56 1.83 12.13 17.32
N LEU A 57 1.70 13.47 17.35
CA LEU A 57 1.11 14.25 16.25
C LEU A 57 1.91 14.07 14.95
N ARG A 58 3.25 14.16 15.00
CA ARG A 58 4.12 13.91 13.84
C ARG A 58 3.90 12.50 13.28
N ASN A 59 3.88 11.50 14.15
CA ASN A 59 3.72 10.11 13.77
C ASN A 59 2.33 9.86 13.15
N LEU A 60 1.28 10.49 13.69
CA LEU A 60 -0.07 10.41 13.11
C LEU A 60 -0.11 10.99 11.71
N VAL A 61 0.45 12.19 11.50
CA VAL A 61 0.45 12.83 10.17
C VAL A 61 1.27 12.02 9.18
N PHE A 62 2.38 11.41 9.63
CA PHE A 62 3.14 10.47 8.80
C PHE A 62 2.30 9.28 8.35
N MET A 63 1.56 8.64 9.27
CA MET A 63 0.70 7.50 8.95
C MET A 63 -0.46 7.90 8.02
N ILE A 64 -1.09 9.05 8.26
CA ILE A 64 -2.18 9.58 7.41
C ILE A 64 -1.67 9.83 5.99
N LEU A 65 -0.53 10.53 5.83
CA LEU A 65 0.06 10.78 4.52
C LEU A 65 0.46 9.48 3.83
N MET A 66 1.03 8.54 4.58
CA MET A 66 1.43 7.25 4.03
C MET A 66 0.24 6.46 3.49
N TYR A 67 -0.87 6.46 4.21
CA TYR A 67 -2.11 5.84 3.75
C TYR A 67 -2.71 6.61 2.57
N ASP A 68 -2.95 7.92 2.72
CA ASP A 68 -3.66 8.70 1.70
C ASP A 68 -2.91 8.76 0.36
N THR A 69 -1.59 8.83 0.37
CA THR A 69 -0.77 8.88 -0.84
C THR A 69 -0.28 7.53 -1.33
N ALA A 70 -0.47 6.46 -0.56
CA ALA A 70 0.16 5.16 -0.76
C ALA A 70 1.68 5.24 -0.99
N ALA A 71 2.33 6.23 -0.36
CA ALA A 71 3.77 6.44 -0.51
C ALA A 71 4.59 5.29 0.07
N ARG A 72 5.79 5.07 -0.47
CA ARG A 72 6.79 4.24 0.20
C ARG A 72 7.35 4.99 1.41
N CYS A 73 7.76 4.26 2.44
CA CYS A 73 8.34 4.86 3.63
C CYS A 73 9.51 5.80 3.29
N SER A 74 10.40 5.39 2.40
CA SER A 74 11.53 6.22 1.94
C SER A 74 11.07 7.50 1.23
N GLU A 75 10.00 7.45 0.42
CA GLU A 75 9.46 8.61 -0.27
C GLU A 75 8.95 9.68 0.71
N LEU A 76 8.30 9.27 1.81
CA LEU A 76 7.87 10.20 2.87
C LEU A 76 9.04 10.69 3.72
N LEU A 77 10.02 9.85 3.99
CA LEU A 77 11.21 10.25 4.74
C LEU A 77 12.07 11.26 3.96
N ASP A 78 12.06 11.21 2.62
CA ASP A 78 12.77 12.13 1.74
C ASP A 78 11.95 13.39 1.40
N MET A 79 10.66 13.42 1.78
CA MET A 79 9.75 14.51 1.45
C MET A 79 10.18 15.82 2.12
N LYS A 80 10.11 16.91 1.34
CA LYS A 80 10.37 18.28 1.78
C LYS A 80 9.06 19.04 1.98
N VAL A 81 9.11 20.15 2.68
CA VAL A 81 7.95 21.03 2.88
C VAL A 81 7.40 21.52 1.54
N CYS A 82 8.27 21.87 0.58
CA CYS A 82 7.89 22.33 -0.75
C CYS A 82 7.18 21.25 -1.61
N ASP A 83 7.23 19.98 -1.22
CA ASP A 83 6.53 18.90 -1.93
C ASP A 83 5.02 18.86 -1.62
N LEU A 84 4.57 19.61 -0.58
CA LEU A 84 3.15 19.74 -0.24
C LEU A 84 2.58 21.04 -0.80
N ARG A 85 1.61 20.96 -1.71
CA ARG A 85 0.86 22.10 -2.25
C ARG A 85 -0.54 22.12 -1.65
N LEU A 86 -0.66 22.61 -0.40
CA LEU A 86 -1.89 22.54 0.39
C LEU A 86 -2.89 23.66 0.09
N ASP A 87 -2.43 24.79 -0.47
CA ASP A 87 -3.25 25.96 -0.74
C ASP A 87 -3.71 26.07 -2.20
N ALA A 88 -3.36 25.06 -3.02
CA ALA A 88 -3.85 24.96 -4.39
C ALA A 88 -5.35 24.63 -4.43
N LYS A 89 -6.04 24.99 -5.51
CA LYS A 89 -7.45 24.60 -5.76
C LYS A 89 -7.66 23.09 -5.61
N HIS A 90 -6.67 22.31 -6.00
CA HIS A 90 -6.61 20.87 -5.81
C HIS A 90 -5.31 20.55 -5.05
N PRO A 91 -5.38 20.36 -3.73
CA PRO A 91 -4.19 20.05 -2.95
C PRO A 91 -3.53 18.77 -3.40
N ILE A 92 -2.20 18.81 -3.56
CA ILE A 92 -1.40 17.69 -4.06
C ILE A 92 -0.12 17.51 -3.23
N ALA A 93 0.41 16.28 -3.27
CA ALA A 93 1.74 15.94 -2.81
C ALA A 93 2.60 15.47 -3.98
N TYR A 94 3.86 15.92 -4.04
CA TYR A 94 4.88 15.39 -4.94
C TYR A 94 5.65 14.29 -4.24
N LEU A 95 5.74 13.12 -4.86
CA LEU A 95 6.46 11.98 -4.33
C LEU A 95 7.63 11.63 -5.27
N HIS A 96 8.83 11.65 -4.71
CA HIS A 96 10.07 11.38 -5.43
C HIS A 96 10.41 9.90 -5.33
N GLY A 97 10.19 9.15 -6.41
CA GLY A 97 10.45 7.72 -6.50
C GLY A 97 11.85 7.37 -6.98
N LYS A 98 12.16 6.07 -7.03
CA LYS A 98 13.43 5.55 -7.55
C LYS A 98 13.65 5.99 -9.01
N GLY A 99 14.88 6.39 -9.34
CA GLY A 99 15.24 6.81 -10.70
C GLY A 99 14.78 8.22 -11.08
N ARG A 100 14.63 9.12 -10.10
CA ARG A 100 14.17 10.52 -10.29
C ARG A 100 12.75 10.64 -10.86
N LYS A 101 11.96 9.58 -10.80
CA LYS A 101 10.55 9.64 -11.20
C LYS A 101 9.76 10.38 -10.14
N ILE A 102 9.00 11.40 -10.56
CA ILE A 102 8.11 12.16 -9.69
C ILE A 102 6.68 11.78 -10.05
N ARG A 103 5.85 11.52 -9.04
CA ARG A 103 4.41 11.40 -9.20
C ARG A 103 3.68 12.39 -8.31
N THR A 104 2.58 12.90 -8.80
CA THR A 104 1.67 13.77 -8.05
C THR A 104 0.49 12.94 -7.52
N VAL A 105 0.13 13.17 -6.28
CA VAL A 105 -1.00 12.51 -5.64
C VAL A 105 -1.93 13.57 -5.07
N PRO A 106 -3.23 13.57 -5.42
CA PRO A 106 -4.20 14.46 -4.80
C PRO A 106 -4.42 14.08 -3.34
N LEU A 107 -4.56 15.10 -2.48
CA LEU A 107 -4.77 14.93 -1.05
C LEU A 107 -6.24 15.14 -0.70
N LEU A 108 -6.77 14.31 0.20
CA LEU A 108 -8.09 14.46 0.76
C LEU A 108 -8.15 15.68 1.71
N SER A 109 -9.30 16.33 1.81
CA SER A 109 -9.49 17.53 2.63
C SER A 109 -9.10 17.30 4.10
N LYS A 110 -9.39 16.13 4.68
CA LYS A 110 -9.00 15.77 6.03
C LYS A 110 -7.48 15.67 6.18
N THR A 111 -6.80 15.08 5.20
CA THR A 111 -5.34 14.97 5.17
C THR A 111 -4.69 16.35 5.10
N VAL A 112 -5.24 17.25 4.28
CA VAL A 112 -4.80 18.65 4.20
C VAL A 112 -4.89 19.35 5.56
N GLN A 113 -6.00 19.15 6.30
CA GLN A 113 -6.16 19.73 7.64
C GLN A 113 -5.09 19.24 8.62
N HIS A 114 -4.81 17.95 8.65
CA HIS A 114 -3.75 17.36 9.48
C HIS A 114 -2.37 17.89 9.08
N CYS A 115 -2.08 17.99 7.79
CA CYS A 115 -0.82 18.56 7.30
C CYS A 115 -0.67 20.03 7.71
N LYS A 116 -1.70 20.85 7.56
CA LYS A 116 -1.69 22.27 8.00
C LYS A 116 -1.46 22.40 9.50
N GLN A 117 -2.10 21.57 10.31
CA GLN A 117 -1.88 21.55 11.76
C GLN A 117 -0.43 21.16 12.09
N TYR A 118 0.11 20.16 11.41
CA TYR A 118 1.48 19.73 11.58
C TYR A 118 2.48 20.84 11.20
N LEU A 119 2.32 21.45 10.03
CA LEU A 119 3.20 22.51 9.56
C LEU A 119 3.21 23.71 10.52
N ARG A 120 2.05 24.15 11.04
CA ARG A 120 1.97 25.23 12.04
C ARG A 120 2.78 24.91 13.30
N LYS A 121 2.82 23.64 13.73
CA LYS A 121 3.50 23.25 14.98
C LYS A 121 4.99 22.97 14.79
N PHE A 122 5.37 22.37 13.66
CA PHE A 122 6.73 21.91 13.42
C PHE A 122 7.54 22.81 12.47
N HIS A 123 6.87 23.59 11.66
CA HIS A 123 7.45 24.48 10.67
C HIS A 123 6.85 25.91 10.73
N PRO A 124 6.75 26.55 11.92
CA PRO A 124 5.97 27.80 12.09
C PRO A 124 6.50 28.97 11.28
N SER A 125 7.79 28.99 11.00
CA SER A 125 8.46 30.07 10.25
C SER A 125 8.96 29.64 8.87
N THR A 126 8.51 28.49 8.40
CA THR A 126 9.01 27.88 7.16
C THR A 126 8.12 28.27 6.00
N ASP A 127 8.73 28.79 4.94
CA ASP A 127 8.05 29.07 3.67
C ASP A 127 7.58 27.75 3.03
N CYS A 128 6.43 27.80 2.34
CA CYS A 128 5.88 26.67 1.57
C CYS A 128 6.80 26.21 0.43
N HIS A 129 7.81 27.00 0.04
CA HIS A 129 8.86 26.66 -0.92
C HIS A 129 10.12 26.07 -0.30
N SER A 130 10.15 25.90 1.01
CA SER A 130 11.31 25.42 1.75
C SER A 130 11.68 23.97 1.38
N GLU A 131 12.96 23.75 1.16
CA GLU A 131 13.55 22.42 0.97
C GLU A 131 13.85 21.68 2.29
N ALA A 132 13.41 22.24 3.44
CA ALA A 132 13.56 21.58 4.72
C ALA A 132 12.84 20.21 4.72
N PRO A 133 13.41 19.19 5.38
CA PRO A 133 12.74 17.90 5.53
C PRO A 133 11.36 18.06 6.20
N LEU A 134 10.33 17.48 5.59
CA LEU A 134 8.97 17.54 6.17
C LEU A 134 8.92 16.86 7.54
N PHE A 135 9.50 15.66 7.63
CA PHE A 135 9.54 14.87 8.86
C PHE A 135 10.96 14.81 9.43
N PHE A 136 11.11 15.27 10.65
CA PHE A 136 12.39 15.27 11.36
C PHE A 136 12.26 14.80 12.80
N THR A 137 13.38 14.45 13.39
CA THR A 137 13.56 14.19 14.82
C THR A 137 14.51 15.23 15.39
N VAL A 138 14.33 15.57 16.66
CA VAL A 138 15.28 16.45 17.38
C VAL A 138 16.11 15.58 18.30
N ILE A 139 17.43 15.55 18.04
CA ILE A 139 18.42 14.81 18.84
C ILE A 139 19.46 15.83 19.32
N HIS A 140 19.64 15.93 20.61
CA HIS A 140 20.55 16.93 21.25
C HIS A 140 20.33 18.37 20.74
N GLY A 141 19.07 18.78 20.56
CA GLY A 141 18.70 20.11 20.08
C GLY A 141 18.84 20.33 18.56
N THR A 142 19.37 19.36 17.81
CA THR A 142 19.57 19.44 16.36
C THR A 142 18.48 18.68 15.63
N GLN A 143 17.91 19.30 14.59
CA GLN A 143 16.97 18.63 13.69
C GLN A 143 17.72 17.65 12.78
N GLN A 144 17.27 16.42 12.78
CA GLN A 144 17.80 15.36 11.94
C GLN A 144 16.66 14.68 11.17
N LYS A 145 16.94 14.25 9.95
CA LYS A 145 16.00 13.45 9.16
C LYS A 145 15.53 12.24 9.97
N MET A 146 14.25 11.95 9.95
CA MET A 146 13.68 10.78 10.63
C MET A 146 14.18 9.49 9.98
N SER A 147 14.59 8.50 10.79
CA SER A 147 15.08 7.22 10.30
C SER A 147 13.96 6.22 10.03
N PRO A 148 14.17 5.22 9.14
CA PRO A 148 13.25 4.10 8.95
C PRO A 148 12.97 3.32 10.25
N ASP A 149 13.96 3.19 11.13
CA ASP A 149 13.81 2.51 12.42
C ASP A 149 12.85 3.26 13.36
N THR A 150 12.90 4.60 13.33
CA THR A 150 11.92 5.42 14.07
C THR A 150 10.51 5.14 13.58
N VAL A 151 10.33 5.00 12.26
CA VAL A 151 9.03 4.68 11.66
C VAL A 151 8.59 3.28 12.07
N ALA A 152 9.44 2.28 11.95
CA ALA A 152 9.14 0.91 12.36
C ALA A 152 8.76 0.81 13.84
N ALA A 153 9.49 1.53 14.70
CA ALA A 153 9.24 1.56 16.14
C ALA A 153 7.85 2.10 16.50
N PHE A 154 7.42 3.23 15.90
CA PHE A 154 6.09 3.75 16.22
C PHE A 154 4.97 2.93 15.57
N PHE A 155 5.16 2.32 14.39
CA PHE A 155 4.19 1.38 13.83
C PHE A 155 4.01 0.16 14.75
N ALA A 156 5.10 -0.42 15.25
CA ALA A 156 5.03 -1.53 16.21
C ALA A 156 4.35 -1.11 17.52
N LYS A 157 4.62 0.12 18.03
CA LYS A 157 3.97 0.65 19.24
C LYS A 157 2.46 0.78 19.04
N TYR A 158 2.04 1.54 18.01
CA TYR A 158 0.62 1.80 17.79
C TYR A 158 -0.13 0.56 17.29
N GLY A 159 0.52 -0.34 16.56
CA GLY A 159 -0.04 -1.62 16.16
C GLY A 159 -0.44 -2.48 17.36
N ARG A 160 0.45 -2.62 18.35
CA ARG A 160 0.13 -3.33 19.60
C ARG A 160 -1.03 -2.68 20.37
N MET A 161 -1.04 -1.35 20.44
CA MET A 161 -2.14 -0.61 21.09
C MET A 161 -3.47 -0.79 20.34
N ALA A 162 -3.44 -0.72 19.01
CA ALA A 162 -4.63 -0.94 18.17
C ALA A 162 -5.15 -2.37 18.29
N LYS A 163 -4.26 -3.37 18.35
CA LYS A 163 -4.62 -4.79 18.52
C LYS A 163 -5.41 -5.03 19.82
N SER A 164 -5.08 -4.31 20.90
CA SER A 164 -5.80 -4.47 22.17
C SER A 164 -7.23 -3.95 22.14
N VAL A 165 -7.57 -3.05 21.20
CA VAL A 165 -8.92 -2.49 21.05
C VAL A 165 -9.68 -3.04 19.84
N CYS A 166 -8.98 -3.57 18.86
CA CYS A 166 -9.56 -4.16 17.65
C CYS A 166 -8.84 -5.48 17.32
N PRO A 167 -9.46 -6.64 17.61
CA PRO A 167 -8.84 -7.95 17.38
C PRO A 167 -8.49 -8.27 15.91
N GLU A 168 -9.14 -7.59 14.96
CA GLU A 168 -8.85 -7.75 13.51
C GLU A 168 -7.50 -7.16 13.10
N VAL A 169 -6.91 -6.29 13.92
CA VAL A 169 -5.59 -5.71 13.64
C VAL A 169 -4.53 -6.80 13.60
N PRO A 170 -3.70 -6.90 12.55
CA PRO A 170 -2.61 -7.88 12.48
C PRO A 170 -1.62 -7.76 13.64
N GLU A 171 -0.95 -8.87 14.00
CA GLU A 171 0.06 -8.89 15.05
C GLU A 171 1.25 -7.96 14.76
N HIS A 172 1.64 -7.92 13.49
CA HIS A 172 2.80 -7.17 13.04
C HIS A 172 2.41 -6.14 12.00
N ILE A 173 2.24 -4.88 12.43
CA ILE A 173 2.04 -3.77 11.51
C ILE A 173 3.38 -3.19 11.11
N HIS A 174 3.59 -3.05 9.81
CA HIS A 174 4.78 -2.43 9.23
C HIS A 174 4.40 -1.36 8.21
N PRO A 175 5.29 -0.39 7.92
CA PRO A 175 4.96 0.75 7.05
C PRO A 175 4.42 0.34 5.67
N HIS A 176 4.95 -0.71 5.07
CA HIS A 176 4.52 -1.14 3.74
C HIS A 176 3.07 -1.63 3.68
N MET A 177 2.55 -2.13 4.82
CA MET A 177 1.15 -2.54 4.95
C MET A 177 0.18 -1.36 4.72
N MET A 178 0.53 -0.12 5.13
CA MET A 178 -0.30 1.06 4.86
C MET A 178 -0.51 1.29 3.36
N ARG A 179 0.54 1.10 2.57
CA ARG A 179 0.47 1.20 1.11
C ARG A 179 -0.40 0.08 0.51
N HIS A 180 -0.25 -1.15 0.99
CA HIS A 180 -1.11 -2.27 0.58
C HIS A 180 -2.57 -2.00 0.96
N THR A 181 -2.81 -1.50 2.16
CA THR A 181 -4.15 -1.12 2.64
C THR A 181 -4.80 -0.10 1.71
N ARG A 182 -4.08 0.99 1.39
CA ARG A 182 -4.63 2.01 0.48
C ARG A 182 -4.91 1.45 -0.91
N ALA A 183 -3.99 0.63 -1.43
CA ALA A 183 -4.17 0.00 -2.73
C ALA A 183 -5.39 -0.91 -2.77
N MET A 184 -5.59 -1.74 -1.74
CA MET A 184 -6.77 -2.61 -1.63
C MET A 184 -8.06 -1.80 -1.51
N HIS A 185 -8.11 -0.78 -0.65
CA HIS A 185 -9.31 0.06 -0.49
C HIS A 185 -9.67 0.80 -1.78
N LEU A 186 -8.67 1.32 -2.53
CA LEU A 186 -8.92 1.94 -3.83
C LEU A 186 -9.40 0.93 -4.88
N TYR A 187 -8.81 -0.25 -4.90
CA TYR A 187 -9.22 -1.34 -5.79
C TYR A 187 -10.66 -1.79 -5.50
N GLN A 188 -10.98 -2.03 -4.23
CA GLN A 188 -12.33 -2.41 -3.77
C GLN A 188 -13.38 -1.30 -4.02
N SER A 189 -12.95 -0.04 -4.00
CA SER A 189 -13.78 1.09 -4.40
C SER A 189 -13.99 1.22 -5.91
N GLY A 190 -13.46 0.29 -6.71
CA GLY A 190 -13.64 0.24 -8.16
C GLY A 190 -12.62 1.03 -8.98
N MET A 191 -11.48 1.44 -8.39
CA MET A 191 -10.43 2.10 -9.15
C MET A 191 -9.85 1.13 -10.20
N PRO A 192 -9.81 1.48 -11.50
CA PRO A 192 -9.23 0.65 -12.53
C PRO A 192 -7.75 0.33 -12.24
N MET A 193 -7.33 -0.91 -12.53
CA MET A 193 -5.98 -1.40 -12.22
C MET A 193 -4.86 -0.55 -12.83
N VAL A 194 -5.08 0.01 -14.03
CA VAL A 194 -4.12 0.89 -14.70
C VAL A 194 -3.94 2.20 -13.91
N LEU A 195 -5.04 2.81 -13.46
CA LEU A 195 -4.99 4.02 -12.62
C LEU A 195 -4.36 3.73 -11.26
N LEU A 196 -4.68 2.58 -10.66
CA LEU A 196 -4.07 2.15 -9.41
C LEU A 196 -2.54 1.97 -9.57
N SER A 197 -2.09 1.37 -10.66
CA SER A 197 -0.66 1.21 -10.97
C SER A 197 0.05 2.56 -11.10
N GLN A 198 -0.55 3.52 -11.80
CA GLN A 198 -0.05 4.88 -11.91
C GLN A 198 -0.01 5.60 -10.55
N TYR A 199 -1.09 5.49 -9.78
CA TYR A 199 -1.19 6.06 -8.43
C TYR A 199 -0.09 5.54 -7.50
N LEU A 200 0.17 4.23 -7.54
CA LEU A 200 1.23 3.59 -6.78
C LEU A 200 2.64 3.91 -7.34
N GLY A 201 2.76 4.36 -8.58
CA GLY A 201 4.03 4.57 -9.25
C GLY A 201 4.77 3.24 -9.49
N HIS A 202 4.03 2.21 -9.88
CA HIS A 202 4.63 0.96 -10.38
C HIS A 202 5.07 1.16 -11.83
N SER A 203 6.25 0.65 -12.18
CA SER A 203 6.75 0.69 -13.56
C SER A 203 6.06 -0.33 -14.45
N GLN A 204 5.50 -1.38 -13.86
CA GLN A 204 4.81 -2.48 -14.53
C GLN A 204 3.49 -2.74 -13.83
N VAL A 205 2.41 -2.92 -14.61
CA VAL A 205 1.05 -3.18 -14.08
C VAL A 205 1.00 -4.54 -13.38
N GLU A 206 1.82 -5.49 -13.81
CA GLU A 206 1.94 -6.84 -13.22
C GLU A 206 2.23 -6.78 -11.73
N THR A 207 3.01 -5.80 -11.28
CA THR A 207 3.27 -5.59 -9.84
C THR A 207 2.00 -5.23 -9.07
N THR A 208 0.99 -4.67 -9.74
CA THR A 208 -0.30 -4.27 -9.15
C THR A 208 -1.30 -5.42 -9.17
N MET A 209 -1.10 -6.44 -10.02
CA MET A 209 -2.00 -7.59 -10.13
C MET A 209 -2.12 -8.42 -8.84
N ILE A 210 -1.17 -8.27 -7.92
CA ILE A 210 -1.26 -8.91 -6.58
C ILE A 210 -2.55 -8.53 -5.83
N TYR A 211 -3.06 -7.31 -6.04
CA TYR A 211 -4.31 -6.86 -5.42
C TYR A 211 -5.54 -7.51 -6.05
N ALA A 212 -5.54 -7.74 -7.35
CA ALA A 212 -6.60 -8.46 -8.05
C ALA A 212 -6.66 -9.95 -7.63
N HIS A 213 -5.52 -10.55 -7.33
CA HIS A 213 -5.48 -11.92 -6.83
C HIS A 213 -5.97 -12.04 -5.38
N ALA A 214 -5.73 -11.00 -4.56
CA ALA A 214 -6.09 -11.00 -3.15
C ALA A 214 -7.59 -10.84 -2.90
N ASP A 215 -8.37 -10.29 -3.85
CA ASP A 215 -9.77 -9.96 -3.63
C ASP A 215 -10.72 -10.99 -4.28
N THR A 216 -11.17 -11.95 -3.47
CA THR A 216 -12.16 -12.96 -3.88
C THR A 216 -13.60 -12.40 -3.81
N GLU A 217 -13.86 -11.45 -2.94
CA GLU A 217 -15.17 -10.82 -2.77
C GLU A 217 -15.57 -9.99 -4.00
N MET A 218 -14.67 -9.18 -4.53
CA MET A 218 -14.93 -8.45 -5.78
C MET A 218 -15.18 -9.38 -6.96
N LYS A 219 -14.47 -10.52 -7.05
CA LYS A 219 -14.72 -11.51 -8.09
C LYS A 219 -16.13 -12.08 -7.98
N ARG A 220 -16.54 -12.43 -6.75
CA ARG A 220 -17.89 -12.93 -6.47
C ARG A 220 -18.97 -11.89 -6.83
N ALA A 221 -18.79 -10.64 -6.39
CA ALA A 221 -19.71 -9.53 -6.71
C ALA A 221 -19.79 -9.25 -8.21
N ALA A 222 -18.68 -9.32 -8.94
CA ALA A 222 -18.66 -9.14 -10.39
C ALA A 222 -19.42 -10.27 -11.11
N ILE A 223 -19.26 -11.52 -10.68
CA ILE A 223 -20.01 -12.68 -11.22
C ILE A 223 -21.50 -12.48 -10.96
N GLN A 224 -21.91 -12.18 -9.73
CA GLN A 224 -23.32 -11.95 -9.37
C GLN A 224 -23.95 -10.81 -10.19
N LYS A 225 -23.20 -9.72 -10.40
CA LYS A 225 -23.67 -8.60 -11.22
C LYS A 225 -23.82 -8.99 -12.70
N ALA A 226 -22.89 -9.79 -13.24
CA ALA A 226 -22.98 -10.29 -14.61
C ALA A 226 -24.17 -11.22 -14.81
N ASP A 227 -24.47 -12.07 -13.84
CA ASP A 227 -25.62 -12.96 -13.87
C ASP A 227 -26.94 -12.19 -13.74
N ALA A 228 -27.01 -11.17 -12.89
CA ALA A 228 -28.18 -10.29 -12.77
C ALA A 228 -28.48 -9.53 -14.09
N VAL A 229 -27.46 -9.09 -14.82
CA VAL A 229 -27.62 -8.41 -16.13
C VAL A 229 -28.10 -9.37 -17.21
N ARG A 230 -27.71 -10.66 -17.14
CA ARG A 230 -28.12 -11.67 -18.13
C ARG A 230 -29.56 -12.13 -17.98
N GLY A 231 -30.23 -11.76 -16.88
CA GLY A 231 -31.66 -12.13 -16.66
C GLY A 231 -31.85 -13.65 -16.60
N THR A 232 -30.83 -14.40 -16.32
CA THR A 232 -30.96 -15.84 -16.09
C THR A 232 -31.83 -16.02 -14.85
N LYS A 233 -33.07 -16.54 -15.06
CA LYS A 233 -33.85 -17.01 -13.97
C LYS A 233 -32.93 -17.92 -13.13
N PRO A 234 -32.97 -17.85 -11.79
CA PRO A 234 -32.23 -18.78 -10.98
C PRO A 234 -32.63 -20.17 -11.50
N VAL A 235 -31.64 -20.94 -11.94
CA VAL A 235 -31.85 -22.34 -12.22
C VAL A 235 -32.41 -22.88 -10.92
N PRO A 236 -33.60 -23.52 -10.90
CA PRO A 236 -34.13 -24.09 -9.68
C PRO A 236 -33.03 -24.95 -9.07
N ASP A 237 -32.77 -24.78 -7.80
CA ASP A 237 -31.66 -25.44 -7.07
C ASP A 237 -31.63 -26.96 -7.12
N GLU A 238 -32.56 -27.59 -7.87
CA GLU A 238 -32.86 -29.01 -7.74
C GLU A 238 -33.13 -29.75 -9.05
N ILE A 239 -32.52 -29.35 -10.17
CA ILE A 239 -32.74 -30.16 -11.42
C ILE A 239 -32.22 -31.60 -11.25
N TRP A 240 -31.33 -31.85 -10.31
CA TRP A 240 -30.75 -33.17 -10.00
C TRP A 240 -31.06 -33.70 -8.60
N ALA A 241 -31.68 -32.93 -7.69
CA ALA A 241 -31.90 -33.36 -6.29
C ALA A 241 -32.81 -34.59 -6.15
N ASP A 242 -33.71 -34.83 -7.11
CA ASP A 242 -34.63 -35.99 -7.10
C ASP A 242 -34.50 -36.87 -8.35
N ASN A 243 -33.42 -36.79 -9.13
CA ASN A 243 -33.26 -37.55 -10.34
C ASN A 243 -32.03 -38.48 -10.27
N GLU A 244 -32.20 -39.62 -9.57
CA GLU A 244 -31.16 -40.65 -9.41
C GLU A 244 -30.58 -41.12 -10.76
N GLU A 245 -31.37 -41.20 -11.81
CA GLU A 245 -30.94 -41.62 -13.14
C GLU A 245 -30.00 -40.60 -13.77
N MET A 246 -30.24 -39.32 -13.55
CA MET A 246 -29.36 -38.25 -14.04
C MET A 246 -28.03 -38.19 -13.25
N ILE A 247 -28.10 -38.42 -11.93
CA ILE A 247 -26.90 -38.53 -11.08
C ILE A 247 -26.01 -39.70 -11.52
N LEU A 248 -26.63 -40.86 -11.80
CA LEU A 248 -25.90 -42.04 -12.29
C LEU A 248 -25.30 -41.83 -13.67
N LYS A 249 -25.97 -41.14 -14.61
CA LYS A 249 -25.42 -40.77 -15.91
C LYS A 249 -24.27 -39.78 -15.80
N LEU A 250 -24.39 -38.78 -14.92
CA LEU A 250 -23.32 -37.78 -14.70
C LEU A 250 -22.08 -38.35 -13.99
N SER A 251 -22.30 -39.38 -13.16
CA SER A 251 -21.20 -40.09 -12.48
C SER A 251 -20.57 -41.20 -13.31
N GLY A 252 -21.04 -41.44 -14.53
CA GLY A 252 -20.49 -42.48 -15.42
C GLY A 252 -20.80 -43.93 -14.94
N LEU A 253 -21.85 -44.09 -14.14
CA LEU A 253 -22.31 -45.39 -13.59
C LEU A 253 -23.46 -46.01 -14.38
N LEU A 254 -23.90 -45.38 -15.46
CA LEU A 254 -24.86 -45.86 -16.47
C LEU A 254 -24.32 -45.54 -17.85
#